data_98223aa7cf8ac7334201848e3f3d3c9a
#
_entry.id   98223aa7cf8ac7334201848e3f3d3c9a
#
_cell.length_a   1.000
_cell.length_b   1.000
_cell.length_c   1.000
_cell.angle_alpha   90.00
_cell.angle_beta   90.00
_cell.angle_gamma   90.00
#
_symmetry.space_group_name_H-M   'P 1'
#
loop_
_entity.id
_entity.type
_entity.pdbx_description
1 polymer ?
#
loop_
_entity_poly.entity_id
_entity_poly.type
_entity_poly.pdbx_seq_one_letter_code
_entity_poly.pdbx_strand_id
1 'polypeptide(L)'
;MPAALTRRSAMALSAVCLSCLMFGLEISSIPAILPTLERKLHADFKQLQWIMNAYTIAVTTVLMATGTLADRYGRKRIFMIATAAFGVTSLSCGVTENVLTLIVARFLQGLSGGAMLICQIAVLSHQFQGGRERATAFGWWGVIFGIGLGFGPIIGGAIAALLSWTWVFLIHVVFAILAILLAIGGIQESRDPKAGSLDLAGMLTLSLSVFCLAFYITQGPDLGFGSATGLTILGAAIASLIAFLIAEKVSPRPMFDVLVFRIPAFSGAVVGSAAMNISFWPFMIYLPIWFQAGLGYDSVTAGLALLAYTVPTLVMPPLGERLSLRYRPGVVIPAGLFTIGAGFMLMKLGSAAAQPDWLTMLPGCLIAGIGLGLTNTPVTNTTTGSVTSDRAGMASGIDISARMVSLTVNIAVMGFLLASGVLAHLEDALPDSPDAGELWPLAERIAAGNAVSVPGLPEAVVHEALAQGFGWVMLYGGIGVWALAGVSFVIFRTRSLQPAE
;
A
#
# COMPACT_ATOMS: atom_id res chain seq x y z
N MET A 1 9.39 -34.10 -8.26
CA MET A 1 10.33 -33.43 -7.36
C MET A 1 10.38 -31.96 -7.75
N PRO A 2 10.35 -30.97 -6.84
CA PRO A 2 10.58 -29.59 -7.21
C PRO A 2 12.00 -29.49 -7.76
N ALA A 3 12.17 -28.92 -8.96
CA ALA A 3 13.50 -28.61 -9.47
C ALA A 3 14.17 -27.70 -8.43
N ALA A 4 15.30 -28.13 -7.88
CA ALA A 4 16.04 -27.34 -6.91
C ALA A 4 16.46 -26.04 -7.60
N LEU A 5 16.09 -24.90 -7.01
CA LEU A 5 16.53 -23.58 -7.47
C LEU A 5 18.06 -23.61 -7.61
N THR A 6 18.58 -23.13 -8.72
CA THR A 6 20.03 -22.96 -8.83
C THR A 6 20.52 -22.01 -7.74
N ARG A 7 21.76 -22.16 -7.29
CA ARG A 7 22.38 -21.25 -6.29
C ARG A 7 22.18 -19.78 -6.67
N ARG A 8 22.30 -19.49 -7.96
CA ARG A 8 22.13 -18.14 -8.52
C ARG A 8 20.68 -17.65 -8.40
N SER A 9 19.70 -18.49 -8.76
CA SER A 9 18.28 -18.18 -8.64
C SER A 9 17.86 -18.00 -7.17
N ALA A 10 18.41 -18.81 -6.26
CA ALA A 10 18.18 -18.67 -4.82
C ALA A 10 18.73 -17.33 -4.29
N MET A 11 19.94 -16.94 -4.68
CA MET A 11 20.52 -15.63 -4.29
C MET A 11 19.70 -14.46 -4.83
N ALA A 12 19.23 -14.55 -6.09
CA ALA A 12 18.38 -13.51 -6.68
C ALA A 12 17.03 -13.37 -5.94
N LEU A 13 16.37 -14.50 -5.66
CA LEU A 13 15.14 -14.52 -4.89
C LEU A 13 15.33 -13.96 -3.49
N SER A 14 16.42 -14.33 -2.81
CA SER A 14 16.75 -13.81 -1.47
C SER A 14 17.02 -12.31 -1.48
N ALA A 15 17.72 -11.77 -2.48
CA ALA A 15 17.95 -10.34 -2.64
C ALA A 15 16.62 -9.57 -2.79
N VAL A 16 15.73 -10.09 -3.65
CA VAL A 16 14.41 -9.48 -3.87
C VAL A 16 13.53 -9.61 -2.64
N CYS A 17 13.49 -10.76 -1.99
CA CYS A 17 12.71 -10.97 -0.77
C CYS A 17 13.21 -10.06 0.39
N LEU A 18 14.53 -9.91 0.55
CA LEU A 18 15.08 -9.04 1.58
C LEU A 18 14.72 -7.57 1.34
N SER A 19 14.83 -7.09 0.10
CA SER A 19 14.42 -5.73 -0.27
C SER A 19 12.90 -5.53 -0.14
N CYS A 20 12.12 -6.57 -0.39
CA CYS A 20 10.67 -6.59 -0.19
C CYS A 20 10.30 -6.46 1.29
N LEU A 21 11.00 -7.20 2.15
CA LEU A 21 10.87 -7.09 3.61
C LEU A 21 11.18 -5.66 4.10
N MET A 22 12.27 -5.07 3.60
CA MET A 22 12.65 -3.68 3.92
C MET A 22 11.50 -2.72 3.60
N PHE A 23 10.94 -2.81 2.40
CA PHE A 23 9.84 -1.94 1.97
C PHE A 23 8.58 -2.13 2.85
N GLY A 24 8.21 -3.37 3.13
CA GLY A 24 7.06 -3.69 3.96
C GLY A 24 7.20 -3.22 5.41
N LEU A 25 8.35 -3.48 6.03
CA LEU A 25 8.66 -3.02 7.39
C LEU A 25 8.65 -1.49 7.48
N GLU A 26 9.23 -0.80 6.50
CA GLU A 26 9.31 0.66 6.51
C GLU A 26 7.92 1.33 6.52
N ILE A 27 6.97 0.79 5.75
CA ILE A 27 5.61 1.34 5.73
C ILE A 27 4.88 1.11 7.06
N SER A 28 5.03 -0.06 7.65
CA SER A 28 4.18 -0.51 8.75
C SER A 28 4.78 -0.32 10.15
N SER A 29 6.11 -0.20 10.27
CA SER A 29 6.76 0.02 11.56
C SER A 29 6.69 1.47 12.06
N ILE A 30 6.66 2.44 11.13
CA ILE A 30 6.71 3.86 11.48
C ILE A 30 5.51 4.31 12.31
N PRO A 31 4.25 3.92 12.00
CA PRO A 31 3.11 4.26 12.86
C PRO A 31 3.30 3.87 14.33
N ALA A 32 3.93 2.73 14.58
CA ALA A 32 4.14 2.21 15.94
C ALA A 32 5.12 3.06 16.76
N ILE A 33 6.01 3.82 16.12
CA ILE A 33 7.01 4.67 16.80
C ILE A 33 6.64 6.17 16.79
N LEU A 34 5.56 6.59 16.15
CA LEU A 34 5.14 8.00 16.09
C LEU A 34 5.06 8.66 17.47
N PRO A 35 4.47 8.04 18.52
CA PRO A 35 4.43 8.64 19.85
C PRO A 35 5.83 8.80 20.47
N THR A 36 6.78 7.98 20.05
CA THR A 36 8.18 8.10 20.49
C THR A 36 8.89 9.23 19.76
N LEU A 37 8.62 9.41 18.45
CA LEU A 37 9.15 10.53 17.66
C LEU A 37 8.61 11.88 18.17
N GLU A 38 7.30 11.95 18.49
CA GLU A 38 6.70 13.13 19.13
C GLU A 38 7.48 13.58 20.36
N ARG A 39 7.71 12.66 21.29
CA ARG A 39 8.42 12.96 22.55
C ARG A 39 9.91 13.25 22.37
N LYS A 40 10.60 12.56 21.45
CA LYS A 40 12.06 12.65 21.28
C LYS A 40 12.50 13.80 20.40
N LEU A 41 11.70 14.10 19.34
CA LEU A 41 12.01 15.16 18.39
C LEU A 41 11.17 16.41 18.63
N HIS A 42 10.29 16.42 19.64
CA HIS A 42 9.33 17.50 19.93
C HIS A 42 8.49 17.85 18.69
N ALA A 43 8.13 16.80 17.90
CA ALA A 43 7.36 16.95 16.68
C ALA A 43 5.90 17.24 16.99
N ASP A 44 5.32 18.25 16.35
CA ASP A 44 3.88 18.47 16.40
C ASP A 44 3.11 17.44 15.56
N PHE A 45 1.79 17.39 15.72
CA PHE A 45 0.92 16.43 15.03
C PHE A 45 1.05 16.52 13.50
N LYS A 46 1.16 17.73 12.95
CA LYS A 46 1.31 17.98 11.53
C LYS A 46 2.65 17.45 11.00
N GLN A 47 3.71 17.62 11.76
CA GLN A 47 5.03 17.09 11.43
C GLN A 47 5.04 15.56 11.45
N LEU A 48 4.34 14.92 12.41
CA LEU A 48 4.18 13.47 12.46
C LEU A 48 3.43 12.94 11.22
N GLN A 49 2.38 13.62 10.80
CA GLN A 49 1.69 13.29 9.54
C GLN A 49 2.64 13.43 8.34
N TRP A 50 3.46 14.48 8.28
CA TRP A 50 4.42 14.66 7.21
C TRP A 50 5.51 13.59 7.18
N ILE A 51 5.96 13.06 8.32
CA ILE A 51 6.89 11.92 8.38
C ILE A 51 6.31 10.71 7.65
N MET A 52 5.00 10.48 7.75
CA MET A 52 4.31 9.39 7.04
C MET A 52 4.05 9.72 5.58
N ASN A 53 3.45 10.89 5.33
CA ASN A 53 2.94 11.29 4.02
C ASN A 53 4.06 11.55 3.01
N ALA A 54 5.19 12.15 3.44
CA ALA A 54 6.34 12.40 2.57
C ALA A 54 6.83 11.13 1.89
N TYR A 55 6.93 10.03 2.65
CA TYR A 55 7.31 8.72 2.12
C TYR A 55 6.29 8.20 1.11
N THR A 56 5.01 8.17 1.47
CA THR A 56 3.94 7.60 0.65
C THR A 56 3.75 8.37 -0.66
N ILE A 57 3.77 9.71 -0.60
CA ILE A 57 3.70 10.58 -1.78
C ILE A 57 4.89 10.32 -2.71
N ALA A 58 6.10 10.27 -2.14
CA ALA A 58 7.32 10.03 -2.91
C ALA A 58 7.33 8.65 -3.59
N VAL A 59 6.94 7.59 -2.87
CA VAL A 59 6.77 6.24 -3.43
C VAL A 59 5.87 6.31 -4.66
N THR A 60 4.66 6.89 -4.51
CA THR A 60 3.65 6.91 -5.57
C THR A 60 4.15 7.66 -6.81
N THR A 61 4.91 8.74 -6.60
CA THR A 61 5.41 9.61 -7.67
C THR A 61 6.40 8.92 -8.61
N VAL A 62 7.25 8.00 -8.09
CA VAL A 62 8.40 7.46 -8.84
C VAL A 62 8.11 6.16 -9.60
N LEU A 63 6.99 5.49 -9.29
CA LEU A 63 6.75 4.11 -9.71
C LEU A 63 6.85 3.89 -11.22
N MET A 64 6.10 4.68 -11.99
CA MET A 64 6.06 4.53 -13.45
C MET A 64 7.39 4.91 -14.09
N ALA A 65 7.98 6.01 -13.65
CA ALA A 65 9.28 6.47 -14.13
C ALA A 65 10.37 5.39 -13.94
N THR A 66 10.36 4.73 -12.79
CA THR A 66 11.35 3.68 -12.49
C THR A 66 11.19 2.45 -13.39
N GLY A 67 9.96 2.04 -13.71
CA GLY A 67 9.74 0.93 -14.64
C GLY A 67 10.45 1.17 -15.97
N THR A 68 10.27 2.33 -16.55
CA THR A 68 10.91 2.73 -17.80
C THR A 68 12.44 2.84 -17.68
N LEU A 69 12.93 3.39 -16.57
CA LEU A 69 14.38 3.47 -16.31
C LEU A 69 15.00 2.08 -16.16
N ALA A 70 14.34 1.15 -15.46
CA ALA A 70 14.81 -0.21 -15.26
C ALA A 70 14.88 -0.99 -16.58
N ASP A 71 13.85 -0.87 -17.41
CA ASP A 71 13.80 -1.52 -18.72
C ASP A 71 14.90 -0.99 -19.66
N ARG A 72 15.23 0.29 -19.59
CA ARG A 72 16.25 0.94 -20.43
C ARG A 72 17.68 0.73 -19.94
N TYR A 73 17.96 1.03 -18.65
CA TYR A 73 19.32 1.08 -18.13
C TYR A 73 19.78 -0.25 -17.50
N GLY A 74 18.84 -1.18 -17.31
CA GLY A 74 19.10 -2.49 -16.73
C GLY A 74 18.41 -2.66 -15.36
N ARG A 75 17.65 -3.72 -15.25
CA ARG A 75 16.82 -4.02 -14.07
C ARG A 75 17.66 -4.28 -12.83
N LYS A 76 18.76 -5.04 -12.96
CA LYS A 76 19.73 -5.27 -11.88
C LYS A 76 20.39 -3.96 -11.44
N ARG A 77 20.85 -3.16 -12.41
CA ARG A 77 21.55 -1.91 -12.12
C ARG A 77 20.66 -0.95 -11.36
N ILE A 78 19.43 -0.71 -11.84
CA ILE A 78 18.49 0.21 -11.18
C ILE A 78 18.05 -0.34 -9.81
N PHE A 79 17.82 -1.66 -9.68
CA PHE A 79 17.56 -2.32 -8.40
C PHE A 79 18.66 -2.05 -7.36
N MET A 80 19.91 -2.22 -7.74
CA MET A 80 21.06 -1.99 -6.85
C MET A 80 21.20 -0.52 -6.45
N ILE A 81 21.03 0.41 -7.40
CA ILE A 81 21.06 1.85 -7.14
C ILE A 81 19.93 2.24 -6.18
N ALA A 82 18.70 1.78 -6.44
CA ALA A 82 17.55 2.06 -5.59
C ALA A 82 17.73 1.50 -4.17
N THR A 83 18.23 0.25 -4.05
CA THR A 83 18.51 -0.38 -2.75
C THR A 83 19.61 0.36 -1.99
N ALA A 84 20.67 0.78 -2.66
CA ALA A 84 21.75 1.58 -2.05
C ALA A 84 21.23 2.95 -1.59
N ALA A 85 20.46 3.65 -2.43
CA ALA A 85 19.84 4.92 -2.08
C ALA A 85 18.88 4.78 -0.89
N PHE A 86 18.09 3.69 -0.84
CA PHE A 86 17.23 3.38 0.30
C PHE A 86 18.03 3.18 1.59
N GLY A 87 19.16 2.46 1.54
CA GLY A 87 20.06 2.31 2.68
C GLY A 87 20.65 3.62 3.17
N VAL A 88 21.11 4.48 2.24
CA VAL A 88 21.66 5.82 2.57
C VAL A 88 20.60 6.73 3.17
N THR A 89 19.41 6.78 2.61
CA THR A 89 18.31 7.59 3.14
C THR A 89 17.78 7.06 4.47
N SER A 90 17.76 5.74 4.66
CA SER A 90 17.46 5.11 5.96
C SER A 90 18.51 5.47 7.02
N LEU A 91 19.81 5.51 6.65
CA LEU A 91 20.85 6.02 7.53
C LEU A 91 20.57 7.47 7.94
N SER A 92 20.22 8.33 6.95
CA SER A 92 19.89 9.73 7.24
C SER A 92 18.68 9.86 8.17
N CYS A 93 17.64 9.02 8.02
CA CYS A 93 16.51 8.98 8.94
C CYS A 93 16.91 8.56 10.36
N GLY A 94 17.80 7.58 10.48
CA GLY A 94 18.20 7.02 11.79
C GLY A 94 19.19 7.87 12.57
N VAL A 95 19.93 8.79 11.92
CA VAL A 95 20.93 9.63 12.60
C VAL A 95 20.47 11.07 12.82
N THR A 96 19.32 11.47 12.27
CA THR A 96 18.86 12.85 12.40
C THR A 96 18.17 13.10 13.74
N GLU A 97 18.39 14.30 14.31
CA GLU A 97 17.71 14.81 15.48
C GLU A 97 16.72 15.95 15.13
N ASN A 98 16.59 16.29 13.85
CA ASN A 98 15.75 17.38 13.36
C ASN A 98 14.58 16.83 12.56
N VAL A 99 13.36 17.25 12.92
CA VAL A 99 12.11 16.78 12.30
C VAL A 99 12.03 17.11 10.81
N LEU A 100 12.43 18.32 10.41
CA LEU A 100 12.40 18.72 9.00
C LEU A 100 13.37 17.88 8.16
N THR A 101 14.58 17.63 8.69
CA THR A 101 15.56 16.75 8.05
C THR A 101 15.01 15.32 7.94
N LEU A 102 14.30 14.84 8.97
CA LEU A 102 13.65 13.54 8.92
C LEU A 102 12.59 13.49 7.82
N ILE A 103 11.73 14.50 7.70
CA ILE A 103 10.70 14.58 6.64
C ILE A 103 11.34 14.55 5.25
N VAL A 104 12.41 15.34 5.02
CA VAL A 104 13.13 15.33 3.73
C VAL A 104 13.77 13.97 3.47
N ALA A 105 14.42 13.38 4.47
CA ALA A 105 15.01 12.05 4.33
C ALA A 105 13.94 10.98 4.04
N ARG A 106 12.75 11.06 4.66
CA ARG A 106 11.59 10.23 4.38
C ARG A 106 11.09 10.35 2.94
N PHE A 107 11.06 11.58 2.42
CA PHE A 107 10.71 11.81 1.00
C PHE A 107 11.71 11.12 0.07
N LEU A 108 13.01 11.29 0.28
CA LEU A 108 14.06 10.64 -0.51
C LEU A 108 14.06 9.11 -0.35
N GLN A 109 13.76 8.63 0.86
CA GLN A 109 13.59 7.21 1.15
C GLN A 109 12.37 6.64 0.42
N GLY A 110 11.28 7.38 0.33
CA GLY A 110 10.10 7.02 -0.47
C GLY A 110 10.41 6.89 -1.96
N LEU A 111 11.15 7.84 -2.55
CA LEU A 111 11.59 7.74 -3.95
C LEU A 111 12.41 6.47 -4.20
N SER A 112 13.38 6.20 -3.34
CA SER A 112 14.23 5.01 -3.47
C SER A 112 13.48 3.71 -3.18
N GLY A 113 12.56 3.72 -2.22
CA GLY A 113 11.69 2.58 -1.88
C GLY A 113 10.74 2.20 -3.01
N GLY A 114 10.09 3.20 -3.62
CA GLY A 114 9.23 3.00 -4.80
C GLY A 114 10.01 2.44 -5.98
N ALA A 115 11.20 2.98 -6.25
CA ALA A 115 12.10 2.48 -7.27
C ALA A 115 12.53 1.02 -7.01
N MET A 116 12.89 0.71 -5.77
CA MET A 116 13.25 -0.64 -5.36
C MET A 116 12.09 -1.63 -5.56
N LEU A 117 10.87 -1.25 -5.19
CA LEU A 117 9.66 -2.07 -5.32
C LEU A 117 9.38 -2.46 -6.78
N ILE A 118 9.42 -1.53 -7.71
CA ILE A 118 9.21 -1.81 -9.14
C ILE A 118 10.29 -2.73 -9.68
N CYS A 119 11.55 -2.50 -9.33
CA CYS A 119 12.66 -3.33 -9.79
C CYS A 119 12.59 -4.76 -9.25
N GLN A 120 12.06 -5.00 -8.04
CA GLN A 120 11.83 -6.34 -7.50
C GLN A 120 10.98 -7.18 -8.47
N ILE A 121 9.84 -6.63 -8.86
CA ILE A 121 8.88 -7.32 -9.74
C ILE A 121 9.47 -7.51 -11.13
N ALA A 122 10.17 -6.51 -11.67
CA ALA A 122 10.82 -6.58 -12.96
C ALA A 122 11.93 -7.67 -13.00
N VAL A 123 12.73 -7.75 -11.92
CA VAL A 123 13.77 -8.79 -11.76
C VAL A 123 13.14 -10.18 -11.65
N LEU A 124 12.11 -10.36 -10.80
CA LEU A 124 11.41 -11.63 -10.67
C LEU A 124 10.81 -12.09 -12.00
N SER A 125 10.15 -11.18 -12.71
CA SER A 125 9.50 -11.47 -13.99
C SER A 125 10.48 -11.92 -15.08
N HIS A 126 11.70 -11.37 -15.06
CA HIS A 126 12.73 -11.76 -16.05
C HIS A 126 13.48 -13.03 -15.63
N GLN A 127 13.84 -13.17 -14.36
CA GLN A 127 14.69 -14.26 -13.89
C GLN A 127 13.94 -15.59 -13.75
N PHE A 128 12.62 -15.54 -13.49
CA PHE A 128 11.75 -16.70 -13.29
C PHE A 128 10.67 -16.73 -14.37
N GLN A 129 10.97 -17.34 -15.52
CA GLN A 129 10.06 -17.38 -16.68
C GLN A 129 9.18 -18.63 -16.72
N GLY A 130 9.58 -19.72 -16.08
CA GLY A 130 8.84 -20.98 -16.04
C GLY A 130 7.60 -20.90 -15.14
N GLY A 131 6.44 -21.42 -15.58
CA GLY A 131 5.17 -21.28 -14.88
C GLY A 131 5.22 -21.66 -13.39
N ARG A 132 5.86 -22.80 -13.04
CA ARG A 132 5.97 -23.25 -11.64
C ARG A 132 7.04 -22.48 -10.86
N GLU A 133 8.19 -22.19 -11.48
CA GLU A 133 9.26 -21.41 -10.84
C GLU A 133 8.82 -19.98 -10.60
N ARG A 134 8.14 -19.37 -11.57
CA ARG A 134 7.55 -18.04 -11.46
C ARG A 134 6.54 -17.96 -10.31
N ALA A 135 5.57 -18.91 -10.26
CA ALA A 135 4.58 -18.97 -9.19
C ALA A 135 5.23 -19.12 -7.81
N THR A 136 6.29 -19.93 -7.71
CA THR A 136 7.05 -20.10 -6.45
C THR A 136 7.77 -18.82 -6.05
N ALA A 137 8.43 -18.13 -6.99
CA ALA A 137 9.17 -16.90 -6.71
C ALA A 137 8.23 -15.75 -6.29
N PHE A 138 7.14 -15.55 -7.01
CA PHE A 138 6.11 -14.57 -6.64
C PHE A 138 5.38 -14.96 -5.35
N GLY A 139 5.16 -16.25 -5.10
CA GLY A 139 4.59 -16.74 -3.83
C GLY A 139 5.45 -16.36 -2.63
N TRP A 140 6.78 -16.58 -2.70
CA TRP A 140 7.71 -16.16 -1.65
C TRP A 140 7.77 -14.62 -1.51
N TRP A 141 7.81 -13.91 -2.62
CA TRP A 141 7.74 -12.45 -2.60
C TRP A 141 6.48 -11.95 -1.88
N GLY A 142 5.31 -12.54 -2.18
CA GLY A 142 4.05 -12.18 -1.54
C GLY A 142 4.02 -12.49 -0.04
N VAL A 143 4.57 -13.66 0.36
CA VAL A 143 4.69 -14.04 1.79
C VAL A 143 5.58 -13.04 2.54
N ILE A 144 6.75 -12.72 2.00
CA ILE A 144 7.70 -11.79 2.64
C ILE A 144 7.14 -10.37 2.68
N PHE A 145 6.44 -9.93 1.62
CA PHE A 145 5.73 -8.65 1.61
C PHE A 145 4.67 -8.59 2.73
N GLY A 146 3.90 -9.66 2.88
CA GLY A 146 2.92 -9.80 3.95
C GLY A 146 3.56 -9.82 5.34
N ILE A 147 4.70 -10.48 5.52
CA ILE A 147 5.48 -10.44 6.78
C ILE A 147 5.90 -9.00 7.09
N GLY A 148 6.49 -8.30 6.12
CA GLY A 148 6.93 -6.91 6.32
C GLY A 148 5.79 -6.00 6.75
N LEU A 149 4.65 -6.07 6.05
CA LEU A 149 3.50 -5.22 6.36
C LEU A 149 2.76 -5.67 7.63
N GLY A 150 2.55 -6.98 7.80
CA GLY A 150 1.72 -7.51 8.89
C GLY A 150 2.39 -7.47 10.25
N PHE A 151 3.69 -7.73 10.31
CA PHE A 151 4.44 -7.77 11.57
C PHE A 151 5.23 -6.49 11.83
N GLY A 152 5.23 -5.53 10.90
CA GLY A 152 5.98 -4.29 11.05
C GLY A 152 5.70 -3.53 12.34
N PRO A 153 4.45 -3.31 12.77
CA PRO A 153 4.17 -2.63 14.03
C PRO A 153 4.79 -3.33 15.25
N ILE A 154 4.73 -4.67 15.29
CA ILE A 154 5.31 -5.48 16.38
C ILE A 154 6.83 -5.41 16.32
N ILE A 155 7.42 -5.58 15.14
CA ILE A 155 8.88 -5.54 14.94
C ILE A 155 9.40 -4.13 15.24
N GLY A 156 8.74 -3.09 14.72
CA GLY A 156 9.11 -1.69 14.97
C GLY A 156 9.00 -1.31 16.43
N GLY A 157 7.90 -1.70 17.10
CA GLY A 157 7.70 -1.48 18.53
C GLY A 157 8.75 -2.22 19.38
N ALA A 158 9.06 -3.48 19.06
CA ALA A 158 10.09 -4.26 19.73
C ALA A 158 11.50 -3.66 19.54
N ILE A 159 11.86 -3.25 18.31
CA ILE A 159 13.13 -2.57 18.03
C ILE A 159 13.24 -1.27 18.84
N ALA A 160 12.18 -0.46 18.85
CA ALA A 160 12.17 0.81 19.58
C ALA A 160 12.27 0.63 21.09
N ALA A 161 11.67 -0.43 21.64
CA ALA A 161 11.70 -0.75 23.06
C ALA A 161 13.05 -1.35 23.51
N LEU A 162 13.62 -2.27 22.72
CA LEU A 162 14.84 -3.00 23.10
C LEU A 162 16.14 -2.27 22.76
N LEU A 163 16.14 -1.46 21.69
CA LEU A 163 17.30 -0.71 21.22
C LEU A 163 17.06 0.79 21.30
N SER A 164 16.48 1.35 20.24
CA SER A 164 15.98 2.73 20.15
C SER A 164 15.13 2.89 18.90
N TRP A 165 14.35 3.98 18.81
CA TRP A 165 13.58 4.31 17.61
C TRP A 165 14.48 4.47 16.35
N THR A 166 15.72 4.90 16.50
CA THR A 166 16.67 5.09 15.40
C THR A 166 16.97 3.78 14.67
N TRP A 167 16.99 2.66 15.41
CA TRP A 167 17.24 1.34 14.84
C TRP A 167 16.12 0.83 13.95
N VAL A 168 14.91 1.38 14.04
CA VAL A 168 13.82 1.08 13.10
C VAL A 168 14.24 1.47 11.69
N PHE A 169 15.02 2.55 11.54
CA PHE A 169 15.59 2.97 10.26
C PHE A 169 16.94 2.30 9.97
N LEU A 170 17.83 2.22 10.95
CA LEU A 170 19.20 1.74 10.75
C LEU A 170 19.30 0.27 10.36
N ILE A 171 18.35 -0.58 10.75
CA ILE A 171 18.32 -1.99 10.34
C ILE A 171 18.25 -2.15 8.81
N HIS A 172 17.62 -1.20 8.13
CA HIS A 172 17.52 -1.20 6.67
C HIS A 172 18.87 -0.98 5.99
N VAL A 173 19.84 -0.32 6.66
CA VAL A 173 21.21 -0.18 6.14
C VAL A 173 21.88 -1.54 6.03
N VAL A 174 21.75 -2.36 7.08
CA VAL A 174 22.31 -3.73 7.09
C VAL A 174 21.65 -4.58 6.02
N PHE A 175 20.32 -4.51 5.92
CA PHE A 175 19.58 -5.26 4.91
C PHE A 175 19.90 -4.80 3.50
N ALA A 176 20.10 -3.50 3.25
CA ALA A 176 20.48 -2.97 1.95
C ALA A 176 21.86 -3.52 1.50
N ILE A 177 22.85 -3.54 2.40
CA ILE A 177 24.17 -4.11 2.12
C ILE A 177 24.05 -5.60 1.76
N LEU A 178 23.31 -6.37 2.55
CA LEU A 178 23.10 -7.80 2.30
C LEU A 178 22.35 -8.04 0.98
N ALA A 179 21.30 -7.28 0.69
CA ALA A 179 20.54 -7.39 -0.55
C ALA A 179 21.41 -7.08 -1.78
N ILE A 180 22.28 -6.06 -1.70
CA ILE A 180 23.21 -5.71 -2.78
C ILE A 180 24.23 -6.84 -3.00
N LEU A 181 24.85 -7.40 -1.94
CA LEU A 181 25.78 -8.50 -2.05
C LEU A 181 25.14 -9.74 -2.71
N LEU A 182 23.92 -10.08 -2.31
CA LEU A 182 23.14 -11.15 -2.92
C LEU A 182 22.77 -10.83 -4.38
N ALA A 183 22.43 -9.59 -4.70
CA ALA A 183 22.08 -9.15 -6.04
C ALA A 183 23.27 -9.22 -7.01
N ILE A 184 24.48 -8.85 -6.54
CA ILE A 184 25.71 -8.93 -7.34
C ILE A 184 25.92 -10.36 -7.87
N GLY A 185 25.80 -11.36 -7.00
CA GLY A 185 26.02 -12.76 -7.36
C GLY A 185 24.80 -13.45 -8.00
N GLY A 186 23.59 -13.04 -7.64
CA GLY A 186 22.34 -13.74 -7.98
C GLY A 186 21.62 -13.18 -9.20
N ILE A 187 21.44 -11.88 -9.30
CA ILE A 187 20.62 -11.27 -10.35
C ILE A 187 21.39 -11.19 -11.66
N GLN A 188 20.75 -11.62 -12.73
CA GLN A 188 21.24 -11.42 -14.10
C GLN A 188 20.82 -10.04 -14.57
N GLU A 189 21.75 -9.32 -15.24
CA GLU A 189 21.38 -8.05 -15.87
C GLU A 189 20.43 -8.32 -17.04
N SER A 190 19.40 -7.50 -17.09
CA SER A 190 18.43 -7.55 -18.18
C SER A 190 17.94 -6.15 -18.51
N ARG A 191 17.75 -5.89 -19.76
CA ARG A 191 17.23 -4.64 -20.30
C ARG A 191 16.40 -4.94 -21.53
N ASP A 192 15.53 -4.02 -21.92
CA ASP A 192 14.84 -4.11 -23.19
C ASP A 192 15.82 -3.72 -24.32
N PRO A 193 16.16 -4.64 -25.25
CA PRO A 193 17.03 -4.32 -26.38
C PRO A 193 16.45 -3.24 -27.30
N LYS A 194 15.13 -3.05 -27.28
CA LYS A 194 14.40 -2.07 -28.06
C LYS A 194 14.07 -0.79 -27.29
N ALA A 195 14.58 -0.65 -26.07
CA ALA A 195 14.37 0.57 -25.28
C ALA A 195 14.87 1.80 -26.04
N GLY A 196 13.93 2.62 -26.48
CA GLY A 196 14.21 3.84 -27.24
C GLY A 196 14.62 5.02 -26.37
N SER A 197 14.40 6.26 -26.88
CA SER A 197 14.53 7.48 -26.09
C SER A 197 13.58 7.45 -24.91
N LEU A 198 14.01 7.99 -23.74
CA LEU A 198 13.13 8.18 -22.61
C LEU A 198 12.04 9.18 -22.95
N ASP A 199 10.82 8.86 -22.62
CA ASP A 199 9.71 9.81 -22.62
C ASP A 199 9.78 10.68 -21.35
N LEU A 200 10.73 11.63 -21.33
CA LEU A 200 10.89 12.52 -20.18
C LEU A 200 9.64 13.37 -19.94
N ALA A 201 8.94 13.75 -21.00
CA ALA A 201 7.72 14.55 -20.90
C ALA A 201 6.61 13.73 -20.22
N GLY A 202 6.36 12.49 -20.68
CA GLY A 202 5.41 11.57 -20.04
C GLY A 202 5.78 11.26 -18.59
N MET A 203 7.06 10.95 -18.32
CA MET A 203 7.53 10.68 -16.96
C MET A 203 7.30 11.84 -16.00
N LEU A 204 7.69 13.06 -16.38
CA LEU A 204 7.58 14.24 -15.51
C LEU A 204 6.12 14.66 -15.31
N THR A 205 5.32 14.65 -16.38
CA THR A 205 3.92 15.07 -16.29
C THR A 205 3.08 14.08 -15.50
N LEU A 206 3.29 12.77 -15.66
CA LEU A 206 2.62 11.76 -14.85
C LEU A 206 3.04 11.84 -13.39
N SER A 207 4.34 11.90 -13.10
CA SER A 207 4.87 12.04 -11.75
C SER A 207 4.32 13.28 -11.04
N LEU A 208 4.26 14.43 -11.75
CA LEU A 208 3.70 15.66 -11.20
C LEU A 208 2.19 15.53 -10.96
N SER A 209 1.45 14.91 -11.88
CA SER A 209 0.02 14.67 -11.69
C SER A 209 -0.27 13.82 -10.46
N VAL A 210 0.46 12.70 -10.32
CA VAL A 210 0.30 11.79 -9.17
C VAL A 210 0.74 12.47 -7.88
N PHE A 211 1.85 13.22 -7.90
CA PHE A 211 2.29 14.00 -6.74
C PHE A 211 1.24 15.00 -6.29
N CYS A 212 0.74 15.85 -7.21
CA CYS A 212 -0.26 16.85 -6.89
C CYS A 212 -1.56 16.23 -6.39
N LEU A 213 -2.00 15.12 -6.99
CA LEU A 213 -3.21 14.39 -6.57
C LEU A 213 -3.02 13.81 -5.16
N ALA A 214 -1.92 13.12 -4.90
CA ALA A 214 -1.62 12.55 -3.59
C ALA A 214 -1.50 13.64 -2.53
N PHE A 215 -0.84 14.75 -2.86
CA PHE A 215 -0.71 15.91 -1.99
C PHE A 215 -2.06 16.56 -1.68
N TYR A 216 -2.91 16.78 -2.69
CA TYR A 216 -4.26 17.33 -2.54
C TYR A 216 -5.11 16.48 -1.60
N ILE A 217 -5.08 15.15 -1.77
CA ILE A 217 -5.87 14.23 -0.94
C ILE A 217 -5.35 14.21 0.49
N THR A 218 -4.03 14.16 0.67
CA THR A 218 -3.39 14.02 1.98
C THR A 218 -3.44 15.31 2.79
N GLN A 219 -3.31 16.46 2.14
CA GLN A 219 -3.30 17.78 2.78
C GLN A 219 -4.63 18.53 2.64
N GLY A 220 -5.59 17.96 1.91
CA GLY A 220 -6.90 18.56 1.67
C GLY A 220 -7.68 18.89 2.95
N PRO A 221 -7.70 18.04 3.99
CA PRO A 221 -8.33 18.37 5.27
C PRO A 221 -7.75 19.65 5.91
N ASP A 222 -6.42 19.81 5.88
CA ASP A 222 -5.73 20.98 6.46
C ASP A 222 -5.85 22.25 5.62
N LEU A 223 -5.72 22.10 4.29
CA LEU A 223 -5.73 23.21 3.34
C LEU A 223 -7.15 23.69 3.00
N GLY A 224 -8.16 22.84 3.26
CA GLY A 224 -9.52 22.98 2.75
C GLY A 224 -9.61 22.54 1.29
N PHE A 225 -10.35 21.49 1.00
CA PHE A 225 -10.53 20.97 -0.36
C PHE A 225 -11.09 22.02 -1.34
N GLY A 226 -11.96 22.91 -0.88
CA GLY A 226 -12.54 24.01 -1.66
C GLY A 226 -11.75 25.31 -1.62
N SER A 227 -10.62 25.38 -0.91
CA SER A 227 -9.81 26.59 -0.85
C SER A 227 -9.11 26.90 -2.18
N ALA A 228 -8.72 28.15 -2.40
CA ALA A 228 -7.97 28.55 -3.59
C ALA A 228 -6.69 27.73 -3.75
N THR A 229 -5.97 27.44 -2.66
CA THR A 229 -4.78 26.61 -2.66
C THR A 229 -5.11 25.17 -3.03
N GLY A 230 -6.13 24.56 -2.41
CA GLY A 230 -6.56 23.19 -2.72
C GLY A 230 -6.97 23.03 -4.18
N LEU A 231 -7.83 23.94 -4.68
CA LEU A 231 -8.27 23.93 -6.08
C LEU A 231 -7.11 24.16 -7.07
N THR A 232 -6.11 24.97 -6.71
CA THR A 232 -4.91 25.17 -7.54
C THR A 232 -4.10 23.87 -7.65
N ILE A 233 -3.91 23.14 -6.56
CA ILE A 233 -3.20 21.85 -6.55
C ILE A 233 -3.97 20.81 -7.35
N LEU A 234 -5.30 20.72 -7.20
CA LEU A 234 -6.15 19.84 -7.99
C LEU A 234 -6.10 20.21 -9.48
N GLY A 235 -6.15 21.50 -9.79
CA GLY A 235 -5.99 22.02 -11.15
C GLY A 235 -4.64 21.64 -11.76
N ALA A 236 -3.56 21.74 -10.98
CA ALA A 236 -2.23 21.31 -11.40
C ALA A 236 -2.17 19.80 -11.65
N ALA A 237 -2.82 18.98 -10.80
CA ALA A 237 -2.93 17.54 -11.00
C ALA A 237 -3.64 17.20 -12.33
N ILE A 238 -4.78 17.83 -12.59
CA ILE A 238 -5.58 17.62 -13.81
C ILE A 238 -4.83 18.12 -15.04
N ALA A 239 -4.23 19.32 -15.00
CA ALA A 239 -3.47 19.88 -16.11
C ALA A 239 -2.25 18.99 -16.45
N SER A 240 -1.54 18.49 -15.43
CA SER A 240 -0.42 17.58 -15.63
C SER A 240 -0.87 16.22 -16.19
N LEU A 241 -2.05 15.72 -15.81
CA LEU A 241 -2.64 14.50 -16.39
C LEU A 241 -2.98 14.69 -17.86
N ILE A 242 -3.58 15.83 -18.21
CA ILE A 242 -3.87 16.17 -19.61
C ILE A 242 -2.58 16.30 -20.42
N ALA A 243 -1.56 16.98 -19.87
CA ALA A 243 -0.25 17.09 -20.49
C ALA A 243 0.41 15.72 -20.70
N PHE A 244 0.28 14.81 -19.73
CA PHE A 244 0.71 13.42 -19.85
C PHE A 244 0.01 12.70 -21.03
N LEU A 245 -1.32 12.76 -21.10
CA LEU A 245 -2.08 12.13 -22.18
C LEU A 245 -1.72 12.69 -23.57
N ILE A 246 -1.37 13.98 -23.65
CA ILE A 246 -0.88 14.61 -24.88
C ILE A 246 0.54 14.11 -25.19
N ALA A 247 1.44 14.10 -24.21
CA ALA A 247 2.81 13.61 -24.38
C ALA A 247 2.83 12.16 -24.89
N GLU A 248 2.01 11.28 -24.30
CA GLU A 248 1.87 9.87 -24.72
C GLU A 248 1.37 9.71 -26.15
N LYS A 249 0.48 10.61 -26.63
CA LYS A 249 -0.02 10.58 -28.00
C LYS A 249 1.02 11.06 -29.01
N VAL A 250 1.88 11.98 -28.63
CA VAL A 250 2.92 12.59 -29.49
C VAL A 250 4.22 11.79 -29.44
N SER A 251 4.46 11.09 -28.35
CA SER A 251 5.68 10.29 -28.18
C SER A 251 5.76 9.16 -29.21
N PRO A 252 6.86 9.03 -29.95
CA PRO A 252 7.06 7.92 -30.88
C PRO A 252 7.10 6.55 -30.18
N ARG A 253 7.37 6.56 -28.87
CA ARG A 253 7.39 5.37 -27.99
C ARG A 253 6.82 5.75 -26.63
N PRO A 254 5.51 5.67 -26.47
CA PRO A 254 4.85 6.01 -25.23
C PRO A 254 5.34 5.11 -24.10
N MET A 255 5.55 5.70 -22.92
CA MET A 255 5.86 4.95 -21.69
C MET A 255 4.69 4.10 -21.25
N PHE A 256 3.49 4.58 -21.52
CA PHE A 256 2.23 4.01 -21.10
C PHE A 256 1.43 3.57 -22.33
N ASP A 257 1.49 2.27 -22.66
CA ASP A 257 0.67 1.74 -23.73
C ASP A 257 -0.78 1.53 -23.26
N VAL A 258 -1.63 2.50 -23.55
CA VAL A 258 -3.06 2.42 -23.24
C VAL A 258 -3.73 1.18 -23.86
N LEU A 259 -3.15 0.61 -24.92
CA LEU A 259 -3.70 -0.58 -25.59
C LEU A 259 -3.66 -1.81 -24.68
N VAL A 260 -2.78 -1.87 -23.67
CA VAL A 260 -2.75 -2.99 -22.72
C VAL A 260 -4.06 -3.11 -21.92
N PHE A 261 -4.80 -2.01 -21.74
CA PHE A 261 -6.13 -2.05 -21.12
C PHE A 261 -7.21 -2.70 -22.01
N ARG A 262 -6.94 -2.95 -23.27
CA ARG A 262 -7.81 -3.77 -24.13
C ARG A 262 -7.66 -5.27 -23.85
N ILE A 263 -6.63 -5.66 -23.10
CA ILE A 263 -6.45 -7.04 -22.66
C ILE A 263 -7.31 -7.27 -21.40
N PRO A 264 -8.38 -8.07 -21.45
CA PRO A 264 -9.29 -8.22 -20.33
C PRO A 264 -8.60 -8.78 -19.06
N ALA A 265 -7.64 -9.68 -19.25
CA ALA A 265 -6.86 -10.24 -18.14
C ALA A 265 -6.03 -9.17 -17.41
N PHE A 266 -5.41 -8.25 -18.16
CA PHE A 266 -4.68 -7.13 -17.62
C PHE A 266 -5.60 -6.17 -16.85
N SER A 267 -6.63 -5.68 -17.50
CA SER A 267 -7.57 -4.69 -16.93
C SER A 267 -8.34 -5.24 -15.74
N GLY A 268 -8.80 -6.48 -15.81
CA GLY A 268 -9.48 -7.13 -14.69
C GLY A 268 -8.56 -7.31 -13.48
N ALA A 269 -7.27 -7.61 -13.70
CA ALA A 269 -6.29 -7.72 -12.63
C ALA A 269 -5.94 -6.35 -12.03
N VAL A 270 -5.76 -5.29 -12.83
CA VAL A 270 -5.51 -3.92 -12.36
C VAL A 270 -6.69 -3.39 -11.53
N VAL A 271 -7.93 -3.67 -11.92
CA VAL A 271 -9.11 -3.37 -11.08
C VAL A 271 -9.05 -4.15 -9.77
N GLY A 272 -8.59 -5.40 -9.79
CA GLY A 272 -8.33 -6.18 -8.58
C GLY A 272 -7.28 -5.54 -7.66
N SER A 273 -6.23 -4.97 -8.24
CA SER A 273 -5.21 -4.20 -7.50
C SER A 273 -5.81 -3.01 -6.77
N ALA A 274 -6.61 -2.20 -7.45
CA ALA A 274 -7.30 -1.06 -6.85
C ALA A 274 -8.30 -1.51 -5.77
N ALA A 275 -9.03 -2.61 -6.01
CA ALA A 275 -10.04 -3.14 -5.10
C ALA A 275 -9.48 -3.58 -3.74
N MET A 276 -8.30 -4.20 -3.70
CA MET A 276 -7.62 -4.53 -2.44
C MET A 276 -7.26 -3.27 -1.64
N ASN A 277 -7.00 -2.17 -2.32
CA ASN A 277 -6.60 -0.90 -1.73
C ASN A 277 -7.75 0.07 -1.47
N ILE A 278 -8.99 -0.30 -1.81
CA ILE A 278 -10.19 0.41 -1.33
C ILE A 278 -10.67 -0.11 0.03
N SER A 279 -10.16 -1.27 0.46
CA SER A 279 -10.62 -1.95 1.66
C SER A 279 -9.48 -2.38 2.58
N PHE A 280 -8.82 -3.48 2.25
CA PHE A 280 -7.93 -4.20 3.16
C PHE A 280 -6.73 -3.37 3.64
N TRP A 281 -5.95 -2.81 2.72
CA TRP A 281 -4.70 -2.15 3.08
C TRP A 281 -4.87 -0.84 3.86
N PRO A 282 -5.80 0.08 3.49
CA PRO A 282 -6.06 1.25 4.30
C PRO A 282 -6.60 0.87 5.68
N PHE A 283 -7.51 -0.11 5.75
CA PHE A 283 -8.11 -0.54 7.02
C PHE A 283 -7.09 -1.14 8.00
N MET A 284 -6.01 -1.72 7.49
CA MET A 284 -4.90 -2.19 8.33
C MET A 284 -4.26 -1.08 9.17
N ILE A 285 -4.35 0.18 8.72
CA ILE A 285 -3.85 1.35 9.47
C ILE A 285 -4.83 1.71 10.59
N TYR A 286 -6.15 1.59 10.33
CA TYR A 286 -7.18 1.98 11.28
C TYR A 286 -7.54 0.90 12.29
N LEU A 287 -7.41 -0.37 11.93
CA LEU A 287 -7.79 -1.50 12.79
C LEU A 287 -7.06 -1.51 14.15
N PRO A 288 -5.75 -1.18 14.25
CA PRO A 288 -5.09 -1.01 15.56
C PRO A 288 -5.71 0.07 16.43
N ILE A 289 -6.23 1.16 15.84
CA ILE A 289 -6.92 2.22 16.57
C ILE A 289 -8.19 1.66 17.22
N TRP A 290 -8.96 0.84 16.50
CA TRP A 290 -10.11 0.17 17.05
C TRP A 290 -9.75 -0.74 18.23
N PHE A 291 -8.70 -1.55 18.10
CA PHE A 291 -8.28 -2.43 19.18
C PHE A 291 -7.78 -1.67 20.41
N GLN A 292 -7.07 -0.54 20.23
CA GLN A 292 -6.55 0.23 21.34
C GLN A 292 -7.60 1.19 21.94
N ALA A 293 -8.22 2.04 21.15
CA ALA A 293 -9.15 3.05 21.62
C ALA A 293 -10.59 2.52 21.75
N GLY A 294 -10.99 1.59 20.87
CA GLY A 294 -12.32 0.99 20.90
C GLY A 294 -12.45 -0.15 21.90
N LEU A 295 -11.44 -1.02 22.05
CA LEU A 295 -11.50 -2.19 22.96
C LEU A 295 -10.61 -2.02 24.20
N GLY A 296 -9.89 -0.92 24.34
CA GLY A 296 -9.03 -0.65 25.49
C GLY A 296 -7.77 -1.54 25.58
N TYR A 297 -7.34 -2.14 24.47
CA TYR A 297 -6.18 -3.03 24.49
C TYR A 297 -4.87 -2.23 24.51
N ASP A 298 -3.87 -2.75 25.19
CA ASP A 298 -2.52 -2.23 25.06
C ASP A 298 -1.95 -2.49 23.64
N SER A 299 -0.85 -1.82 23.30
CA SER A 299 -0.25 -1.93 21.98
C SER A 299 0.20 -3.35 21.61
N VAL A 300 0.58 -4.17 22.60
CA VAL A 300 1.01 -5.57 22.38
C VAL A 300 -0.19 -6.45 22.07
N THR A 301 -1.24 -6.36 22.89
CA THR A 301 -2.48 -7.10 22.70
C THR A 301 -3.17 -6.71 21.38
N ALA A 302 -3.20 -5.42 21.05
CA ALA A 302 -3.72 -4.94 19.77
C ALA A 302 -2.91 -5.50 18.59
N GLY A 303 -1.59 -5.54 18.69
CA GLY A 303 -0.71 -6.15 17.70
C GLY A 303 -0.97 -7.66 17.53
N LEU A 304 -1.17 -8.38 18.62
CA LEU A 304 -1.52 -9.82 18.58
C LEU A 304 -2.91 -10.04 17.97
N ALA A 305 -3.90 -9.22 18.31
CA ALA A 305 -5.23 -9.29 17.71
C ALA A 305 -5.18 -9.04 16.19
N LEU A 306 -4.29 -8.14 15.72
CA LEU A 306 -4.07 -7.86 14.30
C LEU A 306 -3.55 -9.08 13.53
N LEU A 307 -2.92 -10.05 14.21
CA LEU A 307 -2.45 -11.28 13.55
C LEU A 307 -3.60 -12.06 12.91
N ALA A 308 -4.81 -12.00 13.45
CA ALA A 308 -5.97 -12.61 12.81
C ALA A 308 -6.26 -12.06 11.42
N TYR A 309 -5.94 -10.78 11.19
CA TYR A 309 -6.09 -10.10 9.90
C TYR A 309 -4.91 -10.37 8.96
N THR A 310 -3.70 -10.47 9.49
CA THR A 310 -2.46 -10.52 8.70
C THR A 310 -1.92 -11.94 8.45
N VAL A 311 -2.04 -12.88 9.39
CA VAL A 311 -1.52 -14.25 9.22
C VAL A 311 -2.09 -14.98 8.00
N PRO A 312 -3.40 -14.90 7.69
CA PRO A 312 -3.92 -15.54 6.49
C PRO A 312 -3.29 -15.01 5.20
N THR A 313 -2.85 -13.75 5.18
CA THR A 313 -2.17 -13.17 4.00
C THR A 313 -0.80 -13.81 3.73
N LEU A 314 -0.20 -14.49 4.71
CA LEU A 314 1.06 -15.21 4.58
C LEU A 314 0.84 -16.64 4.07
N VAL A 315 -0.22 -17.28 4.53
CA VAL A 315 -0.47 -18.70 4.28
C VAL A 315 -1.21 -18.92 2.95
N MET A 316 -2.09 -18.00 2.57
CA MET A 316 -2.98 -18.15 1.42
C MET A 316 -2.37 -17.83 0.04
N PRO A 317 -1.32 -17.00 -0.15
CA PRO A 317 -0.78 -16.72 -1.48
C PRO A 317 -0.42 -17.93 -2.31
N PRO A 318 0.26 -18.99 -1.80
CA PRO A 318 0.55 -20.18 -2.57
C PRO A 318 -0.72 -20.95 -2.99
N LEU A 319 -1.77 -20.89 -2.19
CA LEU A 319 -3.07 -21.48 -2.52
C LEU A 319 -3.77 -20.65 -3.60
N GLY A 320 -3.75 -19.32 -3.50
CA GLY A 320 -4.28 -18.40 -4.50
C GLY A 320 -3.68 -18.64 -5.87
N GLU A 321 -2.36 -18.79 -5.96
CA GLU A 321 -1.67 -19.14 -7.22
C GLU A 321 -2.08 -20.51 -7.76
N ARG A 322 -2.14 -21.54 -6.91
CA ARG A 322 -2.58 -22.88 -7.34
C ARG A 322 -4.01 -22.87 -7.85
N LEU A 323 -4.89 -22.16 -7.18
CA LEU A 323 -6.29 -22.00 -7.62
C LEU A 323 -6.38 -21.21 -8.92
N SER A 324 -5.58 -20.16 -9.09
CA SER A 324 -5.50 -19.36 -10.31
C SER A 324 -5.07 -20.18 -11.52
N LEU A 325 -4.10 -21.08 -11.33
CA LEU A 325 -3.68 -22.03 -12.38
C LEU A 325 -4.77 -23.06 -12.72
N ARG A 326 -5.60 -23.45 -11.73
CA ARG A 326 -6.66 -24.46 -11.93
C ARG A 326 -7.97 -23.87 -12.46
N TYR A 327 -8.40 -22.73 -11.94
CA TYR A 327 -9.72 -22.14 -12.20
C TYR A 327 -9.69 -20.82 -12.99
N ARG A 328 -8.52 -20.39 -13.47
CA ARG A 328 -8.22 -19.11 -14.14
C ARG A 328 -8.28 -17.89 -13.21
N PRO A 329 -7.45 -16.88 -13.46
CA PRO A 329 -7.40 -15.65 -12.67
C PRO A 329 -8.73 -14.92 -12.60
N GLY A 330 -9.50 -14.90 -13.71
CA GLY A 330 -10.82 -14.24 -13.78
C GLY A 330 -11.91 -14.83 -12.90
N VAL A 331 -11.67 -15.95 -12.23
CA VAL A 331 -12.56 -16.50 -11.19
C VAL A 331 -11.96 -16.26 -9.81
N VAL A 332 -10.68 -16.55 -9.65
CA VAL A 332 -10.02 -16.54 -8.33
C VAL A 332 -9.88 -15.12 -7.79
N ILE A 333 -9.49 -14.15 -8.65
CA ILE A 333 -9.34 -12.75 -8.24
C ILE A 333 -10.68 -12.16 -7.75
N PRO A 334 -11.77 -12.17 -8.53
CA PRO A 334 -13.06 -11.67 -8.04
C PRO A 334 -13.59 -12.43 -6.82
N ALA A 335 -13.40 -13.75 -6.74
CA ALA A 335 -13.83 -14.54 -5.59
C ALA A 335 -13.07 -14.13 -4.30
N GLY A 336 -11.75 -13.92 -4.40
CA GLY A 336 -10.95 -13.44 -3.27
C GLY A 336 -11.36 -12.02 -2.84
N LEU A 337 -11.63 -11.11 -3.77
CA LEU A 337 -12.17 -9.77 -3.49
C LEU A 337 -13.54 -9.85 -2.80
N PHE A 338 -14.42 -10.73 -3.26
CA PHE A 338 -15.72 -10.95 -2.62
C PHE A 338 -15.55 -11.46 -1.19
N THR A 339 -14.57 -12.34 -0.96
CA THR A 339 -14.21 -12.85 0.38
C THR A 339 -13.71 -11.72 1.30
N ILE A 340 -12.93 -10.76 0.78
CA ILE A 340 -12.52 -9.57 1.55
C ILE A 340 -13.76 -8.81 2.02
N GLY A 341 -14.70 -8.51 1.13
CA GLY A 341 -15.92 -7.77 1.46
C GLY A 341 -16.79 -8.49 2.49
N ALA A 342 -16.92 -9.82 2.38
CA ALA A 342 -17.60 -10.62 3.39
C ALA A 342 -16.93 -10.51 4.77
N GLY A 343 -15.59 -10.49 4.82
CA GLY A 343 -14.83 -10.23 6.04
C GLY A 343 -15.14 -8.87 6.67
N PHE A 344 -15.22 -7.81 5.84
CA PHE A 344 -15.59 -6.46 6.30
C PHE A 344 -17.01 -6.40 6.88
N MET A 345 -17.97 -7.08 6.25
CA MET A 345 -19.35 -7.17 6.79
C MET A 345 -19.37 -7.91 8.13
N LEU A 346 -18.62 -8.98 8.28
CA LEU A 346 -18.52 -9.72 9.53
C LEU A 346 -17.82 -8.88 10.62
N MET A 347 -16.76 -8.11 10.29
CA MET A 347 -16.15 -7.18 11.24
C MET A 347 -17.13 -6.12 11.70
N LYS A 348 -17.94 -5.56 10.79
CA LYS A 348 -19.00 -4.61 11.14
C LYS A 348 -20.02 -5.22 12.10
N LEU A 349 -20.44 -6.46 11.86
CA LEU A 349 -21.35 -7.16 12.78
C LEU A 349 -20.67 -7.41 14.13
N GLY A 350 -19.39 -7.80 14.14
CA GLY A 350 -18.62 -8.03 15.35
C GLY A 350 -18.40 -6.77 16.18
N SER A 351 -18.17 -5.63 15.55
CA SER A 351 -18.00 -4.34 16.24
C SER A 351 -19.30 -3.77 16.81
N ALA A 352 -20.44 -4.19 16.27
CA ALA A 352 -21.78 -3.81 16.74
C ALA A 352 -22.37 -4.79 17.77
N ALA A 353 -21.62 -5.79 18.24
CA ALA A 353 -22.06 -6.73 19.26
C ALA A 353 -22.27 -6.00 20.61
N ALA A 354 -23.13 -6.56 21.47
CA ALA A 354 -23.43 -5.97 22.78
C ALA A 354 -22.17 -5.84 23.69
N GLN A 355 -21.19 -6.71 23.51
CA GLN A 355 -19.88 -6.65 24.14
C GLN A 355 -18.83 -6.96 23.06
N PRO A 356 -18.37 -5.94 22.32
CA PRO A 356 -17.38 -6.14 21.28
C PRO A 356 -16.03 -6.49 21.91
N ASP A 357 -15.44 -7.56 21.43
CA ASP A 357 -14.10 -8.02 21.79
C ASP A 357 -13.34 -8.51 20.55
N TRP A 358 -12.11 -8.99 20.74
CA TRP A 358 -11.34 -9.51 19.63
C TRP A 358 -11.96 -10.81 19.04
N LEU A 359 -12.70 -11.61 19.83
CA LEU A 359 -13.36 -12.83 19.36
C LEU A 359 -14.53 -12.51 18.43
N THR A 360 -15.27 -11.43 18.68
CA THR A 360 -16.35 -10.98 17.79
C THR A 360 -15.81 -10.45 16.46
N MET A 361 -14.60 -9.89 16.45
CA MET A 361 -13.92 -9.40 15.25
C MET A 361 -13.16 -10.50 14.48
N LEU A 362 -12.75 -11.57 15.17
CA LEU A 362 -11.89 -12.64 14.67
C LEU A 362 -12.38 -13.27 13.36
N PRO A 363 -13.66 -13.67 13.19
CA PRO A 363 -14.13 -14.29 11.96
C PRO A 363 -13.99 -13.35 10.75
N GLY A 364 -14.31 -12.07 10.94
CA GLY A 364 -14.20 -11.06 9.90
C GLY A 364 -12.75 -10.79 9.50
N CYS A 365 -11.85 -10.66 10.48
CA CYS A 365 -10.41 -10.49 10.26
C CYS A 365 -9.81 -11.66 9.49
N LEU A 366 -10.09 -12.90 9.90
CA LEU A 366 -9.61 -14.10 9.23
C LEU A 366 -10.10 -14.19 7.77
N ILE A 367 -11.39 -13.95 7.54
CA ILE A 367 -11.99 -14.03 6.20
C ILE A 367 -11.45 -12.94 5.29
N ALA A 368 -11.30 -11.71 5.78
CA ALA A 368 -10.69 -10.63 5.00
C ALA A 368 -9.22 -10.96 4.62
N GLY A 369 -8.44 -11.47 5.56
CA GLY A 369 -7.06 -11.88 5.33
C GLY A 369 -6.93 -13.05 4.35
N ILE A 370 -7.82 -14.06 4.42
CA ILE A 370 -7.91 -15.15 3.44
C ILE A 370 -8.19 -14.60 2.06
N GLY A 371 -9.17 -13.70 1.93
CA GLY A 371 -9.54 -13.07 0.66
C GLY A 371 -8.36 -12.32 0.03
N LEU A 372 -7.61 -11.53 0.83
CA LEU A 372 -6.42 -10.84 0.33
C LEU A 372 -5.34 -11.82 -0.13
N GLY A 373 -5.02 -12.84 0.68
CA GLY A 373 -4.00 -13.82 0.34
C GLY A 373 -4.32 -14.59 -0.95
N LEU A 374 -5.61 -14.85 -1.21
CA LEU A 374 -6.08 -15.48 -2.46
C LEU A 374 -5.98 -14.53 -3.67
N THR A 375 -5.97 -13.21 -3.47
CA THR A 375 -6.06 -12.20 -4.54
C THR A 375 -4.70 -11.59 -4.88
N ASN A 376 -3.91 -11.23 -3.88
CA ASN A 376 -2.75 -10.35 -4.02
C ASN A 376 -1.72 -10.86 -5.04
N THR A 377 -1.26 -12.10 -4.88
CA THR A 377 -0.25 -12.71 -5.77
C THR A 377 -0.81 -13.01 -7.16
N PRO A 378 -2.00 -13.63 -7.32
CA PRO A 378 -2.62 -13.82 -8.63
C PRO A 378 -2.81 -12.53 -9.42
N VAL A 379 -3.15 -11.43 -8.78
CA VAL A 379 -3.30 -10.12 -9.43
C VAL A 379 -1.97 -9.70 -10.06
N THR A 380 -0.88 -9.62 -9.30
CA THR A 380 0.43 -9.19 -9.80
C THR A 380 0.96 -10.14 -10.88
N ASN A 381 0.79 -11.45 -10.68
CA ASN A 381 1.22 -12.44 -11.65
C ASN A 381 0.41 -12.36 -12.96
N THR A 382 -0.90 -12.12 -12.88
CA THR A 382 -1.77 -11.94 -14.05
C THR A 382 -1.44 -10.66 -14.80
N THR A 383 -1.27 -9.55 -14.10
CA THR A 383 -0.95 -8.25 -14.72
C THR A 383 0.35 -8.34 -15.51
N THR A 384 1.42 -8.83 -14.88
CA THR A 384 2.74 -8.97 -15.54
C THR A 384 2.81 -10.09 -16.56
N GLY A 385 2.00 -11.12 -16.40
CA GLY A 385 1.92 -12.26 -17.33
C GLY A 385 1.03 -12.02 -18.55
N SER A 386 0.22 -10.94 -18.55
CA SER A 386 -0.67 -10.58 -19.67
C SER A 386 0.04 -9.80 -20.77
N VAL A 387 1.29 -9.44 -20.57
CA VAL A 387 2.13 -8.72 -21.54
C VAL A 387 3.40 -9.52 -21.86
N THR A 388 4.07 -9.14 -22.93
CA THR A 388 5.36 -9.73 -23.29
C THR A 388 6.44 -9.40 -22.24
N SER A 389 7.44 -10.24 -22.10
CA SER A 389 8.48 -10.12 -21.05
C SER A 389 9.28 -8.83 -21.12
N ASP A 390 9.42 -8.23 -22.31
CA ASP A 390 10.05 -6.93 -22.54
C ASP A 390 9.24 -5.76 -21.97
N ARG A 391 7.91 -5.91 -21.84
CA ARG A 391 6.98 -4.92 -21.26
C ARG A 391 6.61 -5.18 -19.79
N ALA A 392 7.22 -6.18 -19.16
CA ALA A 392 6.90 -6.54 -17.79
C ALA A 392 7.14 -5.38 -16.77
N GLY A 393 8.14 -4.54 -17.03
CA GLY A 393 8.43 -3.35 -16.21
C GLY A 393 7.28 -2.33 -16.27
N MET A 394 6.77 -2.02 -17.46
CA MET A 394 5.61 -1.16 -17.65
C MET A 394 4.36 -1.74 -16.93
N ALA A 395 4.08 -3.02 -17.13
CA ALA A 395 2.93 -3.68 -16.50
C ALA A 395 3.01 -3.66 -14.98
N SER A 396 4.20 -3.91 -14.41
CA SER A 396 4.47 -3.77 -12.97
C SER A 396 4.25 -2.34 -12.49
N GLY A 397 4.74 -1.36 -13.24
CA GLY A 397 4.55 0.06 -12.94
C GLY A 397 3.07 0.43 -12.85
N ILE A 398 2.25 -0.01 -13.80
CA ILE A 398 0.80 0.22 -13.82
C ILE A 398 0.14 -0.47 -12.61
N ASP A 399 0.45 -1.75 -12.35
CA ASP A 399 -0.13 -2.52 -11.23
C ASP A 399 0.16 -1.84 -9.88
N ILE A 400 1.42 -1.53 -9.62
CA ILE A 400 1.81 -0.91 -8.35
C ILE A 400 1.31 0.53 -8.24
N SER A 401 1.29 1.29 -9.35
CA SER A 401 0.71 2.65 -9.35
C SER A 401 -0.78 2.60 -9.01
N ALA A 402 -1.54 1.67 -9.62
CA ALA A 402 -2.96 1.49 -9.28
C ALA A 402 -3.14 1.17 -7.78
N ARG A 403 -2.26 0.33 -7.20
CA ARG A 403 -2.27 0.02 -5.76
C ARG A 403 -1.98 1.25 -4.91
N MET A 404 -0.89 1.98 -5.21
CA MET A 404 -0.45 3.09 -4.36
C MET A 404 -1.37 4.29 -4.45
N VAL A 405 -1.84 4.65 -5.64
CA VAL A 405 -2.83 5.72 -5.81
C VAL A 405 -4.13 5.39 -5.08
N SER A 406 -4.67 4.19 -5.28
CA SER A 406 -5.89 3.78 -4.58
C SER A 406 -5.67 3.66 -3.06
N LEU A 407 -4.50 3.21 -2.59
CA LEU A 407 -4.16 3.18 -1.17
C LEU A 407 -4.18 4.59 -0.57
N THR A 408 -3.47 5.54 -1.18
CA THR A 408 -3.39 6.94 -0.70
C THR A 408 -4.76 7.59 -0.65
N VAL A 409 -5.55 7.45 -1.71
CA VAL A 409 -6.94 7.95 -1.76
C VAL A 409 -7.78 7.36 -0.64
N ASN A 410 -7.71 6.04 -0.47
CA ASN A 410 -8.60 5.35 0.46
C ASN A 410 -8.18 5.46 1.93
N ILE A 411 -6.89 5.69 2.23
CA ILE A 411 -6.48 6.10 3.58
C ILE A 411 -7.19 7.42 3.95
N ALA A 412 -7.16 8.42 3.08
CA ALA A 412 -7.80 9.70 3.33
C ALA A 412 -9.34 9.58 3.41
N VAL A 413 -9.96 8.83 2.48
CA VAL A 413 -11.42 8.61 2.48
C VAL A 413 -11.86 7.88 3.75
N MET A 414 -11.17 6.81 4.16
CA MET A 414 -11.51 6.08 5.39
C MET A 414 -11.32 6.94 6.64
N GLY A 415 -10.27 7.76 6.70
CA GLY A 415 -10.07 8.70 7.80
C GLY A 415 -11.18 9.74 7.90
N PHE A 416 -11.58 10.31 6.75
CA PHE A 416 -12.72 11.22 6.68
C PHE A 416 -14.04 10.56 7.10
N LEU A 417 -14.32 9.34 6.62
CA LEU A 417 -15.52 8.59 7.00
C LEU A 417 -15.52 8.23 8.49
N LEU A 418 -14.35 7.88 9.04
CA LEU A 418 -14.21 7.60 10.46
C LEU A 418 -14.55 8.85 11.28
N ALA A 419 -13.95 9.99 10.99
CA ALA A 419 -14.20 11.25 11.67
C ALA A 419 -15.65 11.71 11.48
N SER A 420 -16.22 11.58 10.28
CA SER A 420 -17.62 11.94 10.00
C SER A 420 -18.61 11.05 10.76
N GLY A 421 -18.35 9.75 10.89
CA GLY A 421 -19.20 8.86 11.66
C GLY A 421 -19.11 9.11 13.17
N VAL A 422 -17.93 9.49 13.67
CA VAL A 422 -17.74 9.97 15.06
C VAL A 422 -18.52 11.26 15.27
N LEU A 423 -18.40 12.24 14.36
CA LEU A 423 -19.11 13.52 14.44
C LEU A 423 -20.63 13.32 14.50
N ALA A 424 -21.18 12.50 13.58
CA ALA A 424 -22.61 12.21 13.55
C ALA A 424 -23.14 11.67 14.88
N HIS A 425 -22.37 10.82 15.57
CA HIS A 425 -22.77 10.35 16.90
C HIS A 425 -22.65 11.42 17.96
N LEU A 426 -21.62 12.27 17.91
CA LEU A 426 -21.46 13.38 18.86
C LEU A 426 -22.59 14.40 18.73
N GLU A 427 -23.02 14.73 17.51
CA GLU A 427 -24.17 15.61 17.26
C GLU A 427 -25.47 15.05 17.85
N ASP A 428 -25.70 13.75 17.71
CA ASP A 428 -26.87 13.06 18.28
C ASP A 428 -26.83 13.00 19.83
N ALA A 429 -25.63 12.78 20.40
CA ALA A 429 -25.45 12.64 21.84
C ALA A 429 -25.38 13.98 22.61
N LEU A 430 -25.07 15.09 21.91
CA LEU A 430 -24.86 16.43 22.48
C LEU A 430 -25.72 17.48 21.77
N PRO A 431 -27.04 17.38 21.85
CA PRO A 431 -27.95 18.27 21.11
C PRO A 431 -27.86 19.76 21.51
N ASP A 432 -27.35 20.08 22.72
CA ASP A 432 -27.14 21.44 23.22
C ASP A 432 -25.72 21.98 22.95
N SER A 433 -24.93 21.30 22.15
CA SER A 433 -23.54 21.69 21.90
C SER A 433 -23.40 22.65 20.70
N PRO A 434 -22.27 23.38 20.60
CA PRO A 434 -22.02 24.32 19.53
C PRO A 434 -22.02 23.69 18.14
N ASP A 435 -22.06 24.53 17.10
CA ASP A 435 -22.11 24.13 15.68
C ASP A 435 -21.14 23.00 15.31
N ALA A 436 -21.51 22.17 14.35
CA ALA A 436 -20.70 21.05 13.82
C ALA A 436 -19.22 21.42 13.56
N GLY A 437 -18.94 22.69 13.26
CA GLY A 437 -17.58 23.22 13.09
C GLY A 437 -16.72 23.20 14.35
N GLU A 438 -17.32 23.26 15.54
CA GLU A 438 -16.59 23.18 16.82
C GLU A 438 -16.42 21.72 17.28
N LEU A 439 -17.31 20.82 16.85
CA LEU A 439 -17.23 19.38 17.15
C LEU A 439 -16.26 18.62 16.23
N TRP A 440 -15.97 19.16 15.04
CA TRP A 440 -15.09 18.48 14.07
C TRP A 440 -13.68 18.21 14.60
N PRO A 441 -12.96 19.16 15.23
CA PRO A 441 -11.65 18.89 15.81
C PRO A 441 -11.68 17.82 16.92
N LEU A 442 -12.79 17.74 17.64
CA LEU A 442 -13.02 16.72 18.65
C LEU A 442 -13.23 15.35 18.01
N ALA A 443 -14.03 15.28 16.96
CA ALA A 443 -14.26 14.05 16.19
C ALA A 443 -12.96 13.52 15.58
N GLU A 444 -12.10 14.38 15.04
CA GLU A 444 -10.78 14.00 14.53
C GLU A 444 -9.87 13.42 15.62
N ARG A 445 -9.86 14.02 16.81
CA ARG A 445 -9.07 13.52 17.95
C ARG A 445 -9.54 12.16 18.41
N ILE A 446 -10.84 11.93 18.48
CA ILE A 446 -11.43 10.62 18.82
C ILE A 446 -11.10 9.59 17.73
N ALA A 447 -11.26 9.96 16.45
CA ALA A 447 -10.94 9.11 15.31
C ALA A 447 -9.45 8.72 15.24
N ALA A 448 -8.56 9.62 15.71
CA ALA A 448 -7.12 9.34 15.82
C ALA A 448 -6.75 8.42 16.99
N GLY A 449 -7.71 8.01 17.83
CA GLY A 449 -7.47 7.16 18.99
C GLY A 449 -7.00 7.91 20.26
N ASN A 450 -6.95 9.25 20.23
CA ASN A 450 -6.57 10.07 21.37
C ASN A 450 -7.74 10.29 22.35
N ALA A 451 -8.61 9.28 22.47
CA ALA A 451 -9.87 9.36 23.19
C ALA A 451 -9.79 9.22 24.72
N VAL A 452 -8.61 8.91 25.27
CA VAL A 452 -8.45 8.50 26.69
C VAL A 452 -8.73 9.62 27.70
N SER A 453 -8.83 10.88 27.28
CA SER A 453 -9.26 11.97 28.18
C SER A 453 -9.79 13.17 27.39
N VAL A 454 -11.05 13.09 26.96
CA VAL A 454 -11.77 14.30 26.58
C VAL A 454 -12.47 14.84 27.83
N PRO A 455 -11.98 15.94 28.45
CA PRO A 455 -12.61 16.49 29.63
C PRO A 455 -14.08 16.85 29.34
N GLY A 456 -15.00 16.30 30.13
CA GLY A 456 -16.42 16.61 30.03
C GLY A 456 -17.29 15.66 29.21
N LEU A 457 -16.71 14.64 28.54
CA LEU A 457 -17.48 13.60 27.85
C LEU A 457 -17.46 12.27 28.60
N PRO A 458 -18.62 11.60 28.76
CA PRO A 458 -18.67 10.24 29.28
C PRO A 458 -17.91 9.29 28.35
N GLU A 459 -17.12 8.37 28.92
CA GLU A 459 -16.33 7.39 28.17
C GLU A 459 -17.20 6.53 27.23
N ALA A 460 -18.43 6.23 27.64
CA ALA A 460 -19.41 5.48 26.84
C ALA A 460 -19.74 6.19 25.52
N VAL A 461 -19.94 7.53 25.55
CA VAL A 461 -20.25 8.33 24.34
C VAL A 461 -19.08 8.30 23.36
N VAL A 462 -17.85 8.41 23.86
CA VAL A 462 -16.65 8.34 23.05
C VAL A 462 -16.50 6.98 22.38
N HIS A 463 -16.77 5.91 23.14
CA HIS A 463 -16.71 4.54 22.63
C HIS A 463 -17.77 4.28 21.55
N GLU A 464 -19.02 4.70 21.78
CA GLU A 464 -20.12 4.52 20.83
C GLU A 464 -19.87 5.35 19.55
N ALA A 465 -19.39 6.57 19.70
CA ALA A 465 -18.99 7.41 18.56
C ALA A 465 -17.91 6.74 17.70
N LEU A 466 -16.88 6.20 18.34
CA LEU A 466 -15.81 5.48 17.64
C LEU A 466 -16.35 4.22 16.94
N ALA A 467 -17.23 3.45 17.60
CA ALA A 467 -17.87 2.27 17.02
C ALA A 467 -18.71 2.61 15.78
N GLN A 468 -19.45 3.74 15.81
CA GLN A 468 -20.21 4.21 14.66
C GLN A 468 -19.28 4.60 13.50
N GLY A 469 -18.22 5.36 13.78
CA GLY A 469 -17.23 5.73 12.76
C GLY A 469 -16.59 4.51 12.09
N PHE A 470 -16.16 3.53 12.87
CA PHE A 470 -15.62 2.27 12.34
C PHE A 470 -16.67 1.48 11.56
N GLY A 471 -17.94 1.51 11.98
CA GLY A 471 -19.05 0.92 11.25
C GLY A 471 -19.19 1.49 9.83
N TRP A 472 -19.02 2.80 9.65
CA TRP A 472 -19.03 3.46 8.34
C TRP A 472 -17.84 3.04 7.48
N VAL A 473 -16.63 2.99 8.05
CA VAL A 473 -15.42 2.57 7.34
C VAL A 473 -15.54 1.11 6.87
N MET A 474 -16.02 0.20 7.72
CA MET A 474 -16.20 -1.20 7.36
C MET A 474 -17.25 -1.37 6.27
N LEU A 475 -18.35 -0.62 6.32
CA LEU A 475 -19.40 -0.64 5.30
C LEU A 475 -18.86 -0.14 3.95
N TYR A 476 -18.14 0.97 3.96
CA TYR A 476 -17.48 1.52 2.77
C TYR A 476 -16.52 0.52 2.14
N GLY A 477 -15.59 -0.04 2.94
CA GLY A 477 -14.61 -1.01 2.45
C GLY A 477 -15.26 -2.28 1.89
N GLY A 478 -16.28 -2.79 2.56
CA GLY A 478 -17.00 -4.00 2.14
C GLY A 478 -17.80 -3.81 0.85
N ILE A 479 -18.62 -2.78 0.77
CA ILE A 479 -19.44 -2.48 -0.44
C ILE A 479 -18.51 -2.09 -1.60
N GLY A 480 -17.50 -1.25 -1.33
CA GLY A 480 -16.56 -0.79 -2.36
C GLY A 480 -15.80 -1.95 -3.01
N VAL A 481 -15.27 -2.89 -2.19
CA VAL A 481 -14.56 -4.04 -2.75
C VAL A 481 -15.51 -4.99 -3.48
N TRP A 482 -16.76 -5.17 -3.05
CA TRP A 482 -17.75 -5.97 -3.78
C TRP A 482 -18.10 -5.36 -5.13
N ALA A 483 -18.29 -4.05 -5.18
CA ALA A 483 -18.53 -3.35 -6.44
C ALA A 483 -17.39 -3.58 -7.44
N LEU A 484 -16.14 -3.39 -6.98
CA LEU A 484 -14.97 -3.62 -7.84
C LEU A 484 -14.73 -5.11 -8.15
N ALA A 485 -15.10 -6.03 -7.27
CA ALA A 485 -15.11 -7.47 -7.57
C ALA A 485 -16.04 -7.78 -8.75
N GLY A 486 -17.25 -7.20 -8.75
CA GLY A 486 -18.20 -7.29 -9.86
C GLY A 486 -17.64 -6.72 -11.16
N VAL A 487 -17.05 -5.53 -11.12
CA VAL A 487 -16.40 -4.90 -12.28
C VAL A 487 -15.26 -5.77 -12.81
N SER A 488 -14.37 -6.24 -11.95
CA SER A 488 -13.25 -7.14 -12.31
C SER A 488 -13.78 -8.41 -12.99
N PHE A 489 -14.80 -9.05 -12.41
CA PHE A 489 -15.42 -10.25 -12.96
C PHE A 489 -16.02 -10.02 -14.35
N VAL A 490 -16.74 -8.92 -14.56
CA VAL A 490 -17.31 -8.55 -15.87
C VAL A 490 -16.21 -8.35 -16.90
N ILE A 491 -15.13 -7.62 -16.54
CA ILE A 491 -14.01 -7.36 -17.45
C ILE A 491 -13.32 -8.67 -17.85
N PHE A 492 -13.06 -9.58 -16.92
CA PHE A 492 -12.46 -10.88 -17.24
C PHE A 492 -13.32 -11.75 -18.16
N ARG A 493 -14.64 -11.53 -18.18
CA ARG A 493 -15.60 -12.23 -19.06
C ARG A 493 -15.69 -11.66 -20.46
N THR A 494 -15.29 -10.40 -20.66
CA THR A 494 -15.27 -9.82 -22.01
C THR A 494 -14.31 -10.61 -22.89
N ARG A 495 -14.77 -11.06 -24.06
CA ARG A 495 -13.89 -11.72 -25.03
C ARG A 495 -12.84 -10.72 -25.49
N SER A 496 -11.56 -11.12 -25.44
CA SER A 496 -10.53 -10.36 -26.13
C SER A 496 -10.94 -10.23 -27.60
N LEU A 497 -11.13 -9.01 -28.06
CA LEU A 497 -11.08 -8.68 -29.48
C LEU A 497 -9.60 -8.84 -29.88
N GLN A 498 -9.17 -10.09 -30.10
CA GLN A 498 -7.91 -10.31 -30.80
C GLN A 498 -8.14 -9.73 -32.20
N PRO A 499 -7.29 -8.84 -32.70
CA PRO A 499 -7.25 -8.56 -34.13
C PRO A 499 -6.98 -9.92 -34.80
N ALA A 500 -7.80 -10.30 -35.75
CA ALA A 500 -7.46 -11.38 -36.65
C ALA A 500 -6.07 -11.09 -37.25
N GLU A 501 -5.16 -12.07 -37.17
CA GLU A 501 -3.84 -12.05 -37.78
C GLU A 501 -3.91 -11.70 -39.27
#